data_32d2a63bc4b6a90e91044d9b36a735a5
#
_entry.id   32d2a63bc4b6a90e91044d9b36a735a5
#
_cell.length_a   1.000
_cell.length_b   1.000
_cell.length_c   1.000
_cell.angle_alpha   90.00
_cell.angle_beta   90.00
_cell.angle_gamma   90.00
#
_symmetry.space_group_name_H-M   'P 1'
#
loop_
_entity.id
_entity.type
_entity.pdbx_description
1 polymer ?
#
loop_
_entity_poly.entity_id
_entity_poly.type
_entity_poly.pdbx_seq_one_letter_code
_entity_poly.pdbx_strand_id
1 'polypeptide(L)'
;MNLYLFFNLKIYKSRLFLRRNLKKLLFWRTSKMSVTIDLKGKKALVFGIANDKSIAWHIAKRLNDAGCRIAAGYQERVEPLFMPLMNDLHNPIYAKCDVVDDALMDSFFNKIQEEFKEVDFLIHSIAFAKKEHLQGKFMNVDKRGYEVAHQVSAYSLIELTRRAMPMMKNNGSIIAMTYLGSEKAVPGYNIIGVAKAALESCVRYLACDLGEKQIRVNAISAGPIATLAASGIANFPEMLLNYVAKAPLKRNITADEVADCALFLCSDLSKAITGQVIYVDAGYNVMGI
;
A
#
# COMPACT_ATOMS: atom_id res chain seq x y z
N MET A 1 -35.33 65.72 -25.69
CA MET A 1 -35.89 64.37 -25.46
C MET A 1 -34.90 63.27 -25.81
N ASN A 2 -33.64 63.28 -25.30
CA ASN A 2 -32.66 62.25 -25.66
C ASN A 2 -31.60 61.87 -24.55
N LEU A 3 -31.67 62.53 -23.38
CA LEU A 3 -30.72 62.19 -22.31
C LEU A 3 -31.23 61.02 -21.43
N TYR A 4 -32.52 60.81 -21.30
CA TYR A 4 -33.13 59.79 -20.48
C TYR A 4 -32.96 58.34 -21.06
N LEU A 5 -32.94 58.22 -22.38
CA LEU A 5 -32.73 56.94 -23.07
C LEU A 5 -31.28 56.45 -22.98
N PHE A 6 -30.32 57.42 -23.03
CA PHE A 6 -28.86 56.99 -22.93
C PHE A 6 -28.47 56.56 -21.55
N PHE A 7 -29.05 57.12 -20.50
CA PHE A 7 -28.76 56.71 -19.12
C PHE A 7 -29.35 55.32 -18.82
N ASN A 8 -30.54 55.02 -19.31
CA ASN A 8 -31.18 53.71 -19.12
C ASN A 8 -30.48 52.56 -19.88
N LEU A 9 -29.95 52.82 -21.08
CA LEU A 9 -29.18 51.85 -21.84
C LEU A 9 -27.81 51.51 -21.17
N LYS A 10 -27.16 52.50 -20.54
CA LYS A 10 -25.90 52.32 -19.85
C LYS A 10 -26.07 51.46 -18.57
N ILE A 11 -27.15 51.69 -17.82
CA ILE A 11 -27.51 50.93 -16.62
C ILE A 11 -27.94 49.50 -17.00
N TYR A 12 -28.67 49.34 -18.11
CA TYR A 12 -29.09 48.02 -18.57
C TYR A 12 -27.90 47.17 -19.03
N LYS A 13 -26.95 47.73 -19.77
CA LYS A 13 -25.72 47.07 -20.21
C LYS A 13 -24.82 46.71 -19.02
N SER A 14 -24.70 47.57 -18.01
CA SER A 14 -23.91 47.30 -16.81
C SER A 14 -24.54 46.19 -15.94
N ARG A 15 -25.88 46.14 -15.83
CA ARG A 15 -26.59 45.05 -15.12
C ARG A 15 -26.48 43.70 -15.85
N LEU A 16 -26.50 43.68 -17.18
CA LEU A 16 -26.29 42.46 -17.98
C LEU A 16 -24.86 41.98 -17.86
N PHE A 17 -23.86 42.88 -17.86
CA PHE A 17 -22.45 42.54 -17.68
C PHE A 17 -22.18 42.01 -16.27
N LEU A 18 -22.74 42.60 -15.23
CA LEU A 18 -22.66 42.11 -13.86
C LEU A 18 -23.35 40.75 -13.68
N ARG A 19 -24.54 40.56 -14.27
CA ARG A 19 -25.23 39.25 -14.22
C ARG A 19 -24.47 38.13 -14.95
N ARG A 20 -23.83 38.44 -16.08
CA ARG A 20 -23.00 37.47 -16.82
C ARG A 20 -21.72 37.10 -16.05
N ASN A 21 -21.09 38.06 -15.38
CA ASN A 21 -19.89 37.82 -14.58
C ASN A 21 -20.23 37.16 -13.23
N LEU A 22 -21.36 37.50 -12.62
CA LEU A 22 -21.86 36.78 -11.42
C LEU A 22 -22.22 35.32 -11.73
N LYS A 23 -22.82 35.00 -12.89
CA LYS A 23 -23.04 33.62 -13.31
C LYS A 23 -21.74 32.85 -13.58
N LYS A 24 -20.73 33.51 -14.18
CA LYS A 24 -19.39 32.90 -14.32
C LYS A 24 -18.71 32.70 -12.96
N LEU A 25 -18.77 33.68 -12.06
CA LEU A 25 -18.22 33.54 -10.69
C LEU A 25 -18.96 32.50 -9.86
N LEU A 26 -20.28 32.36 -9.99
CA LEU A 26 -21.10 31.33 -9.37
C LEU A 26 -20.79 29.93 -9.99
N PHE A 27 -20.57 29.86 -11.30
CA PHE A 27 -20.15 28.61 -11.96
C PHE A 27 -18.77 28.16 -11.51
N TRP A 28 -17.83 29.09 -11.27
CA TRP A 28 -16.52 28.80 -10.67
C TRP A 28 -16.61 28.38 -9.18
N ARG A 29 -17.63 28.86 -8.45
CA ARG A 29 -17.83 28.54 -7.04
C ARG A 29 -18.56 27.21 -6.82
N THR A 30 -19.24 26.68 -7.83
CA THR A 30 -20.03 25.43 -7.73
C THR A 30 -19.37 24.22 -8.36
N SER A 31 -18.33 24.35 -9.17
CA SER A 31 -17.48 23.21 -9.51
C SER A 31 -16.49 22.99 -8.38
N LYS A 32 -16.93 22.32 -7.31
CA LYS A 32 -15.99 21.59 -6.45
C LYS A 32 -15.32 20.56 -7.37
N MET A 33 -14.15 20.90 -7.90
CA MET A 33 -13.27 19.88 -8.50
C MET A 33 -12.85 18.97 -7.34
N SER A 34 -13.61 17.92 -7.11
CA SER A 34 -13.19 16.86 -6.23
C SER A 34 -12.20 16.00 -6.99
N VAL A 35 -10.96 15.92 -6.52
CA VAL A 35 -10.02 14.93 -6.98
C VAL A 35 -10.44 13.61 -6.35
N THR A 36 -11.00 12.71 -7.13
CA THR A 36 -11.34 11.35 -6.71
C THR A 36 -10.35 10.38 -7.33
N ILE A 37 -9.87 9.42 -6.54
CA ILE A 37 -9.09 8.30 -7.06
C ILE A 37 -10.08 7.24 -7.51
N ASP A 38 -10.16 7.00 -8.82
CA ASP A 38 -10.98 5.96 -9.44
C ASP A 38 -10.05 4.91 -10.04
N LEU A 39 -10.17 3.66 -9.56
CA LEU A 39 -9.40 2.52 -10.03
C LEU A 39 -10.30 1.52 -10.79
N LYS A 40 -11.45 1.96 -11.29
CA LYS A 40 -12.36 1.11 -12.06
C LYS A 40 -11.65 0.48 -13.26
N GLY A 41 -11.78 -0.84 -13.37
CA GLY A 41 -11.11 -1.64 -14.41
C GLY A 41 -9.65 -1.98 -14.14
N LYS A 42 -9.07 -1.46 -13.03
CA LYS A 42 -7.73 -1.83 -12.56
C LYS A 42 -7.77 -3.17 -11.82
N LYS A 43 -6.62 -3.85 -11.78
CA LYS A 43 -6.46 -5.19 -11.20
C LYS A 43 -5.22 -5.24 -10.32
N ALA A 44 -5.37 -5.75 -9.10
CA ALA A 44 -4.30 -5.83 -8.12
C ALA A 44 -4.06 -7.26 -7.66
N LEU A 45 -2.78 -7.65 -7.54
CA LEU A 45 -2.34 -8.83 -6.82
C LEU A 45 -2.03 -8.42 -5.37
N VAL A 46 -2.60 -9.11 -4.39
CA VAL A 46 -2.39 -8.80 -2.97
C VAL A 46 -1.94 -10.04 -2.23
N PHE A 47 -0.77 -9.94 -1.58
CA PHE A 47 -0.18 -11.00 -0.78
C PHE A 47 -0.03 -10.57 0.67
N GLY A 48 -0.37 -11.48 1.61
CA GLY A 48 -0.23 -11.25 3.06
C GLY A 48 -1.54 -11.04 3.81
N ILE A 49 -2.69 -11.33 3.20
CA ILE A 49 -3.99 -11.36 3.89
C ILE A 49 -4.03 -12.63 4.75
N ALA A 50 -4.03 -12.47 6.08
CA ALA A 50 -4.18 -13.57 7.02
C ALA A 50 -5.54 -13.53 7.74
N ASN A 51 -6.04 -12.34 8.07
CA ASN A 51 -7.34 -12.08 8.69
C ASN A 51 -7.77 -10.63 8.46
N ASP A 52 -8.87 -10.22 9.06
CA ASP A 52 -9.46 -8.87 9.01
C ASP A 52 -8.56 -7.76 9.58
N LYS A 53 -7.55 -8.09 10.40
CA LYS A 53 -6.59 -7.13 10.99
C LYS A 53 -5.33 -6.96 10.14
N SER A 54 -5.18 -7.72 9.07
CA SER A 54 -3.99 -7.64 8.20
C SER A 54 -3.94 -6.31 7.45
N ILE A 55 -2.79 -5.66 7.41
CA ILE A 55 -2.58 -4.46 6.57
C ILE A 55 -2.95 -4.76 5.11
N ALA A 56 -2.56 -5.95 4.61
CA ALA A 56 -2.93 -6.40 3.27
C ALA A 56 -4.44 -6.44 3.03
N TRP A 57 -5.23 -6.81 4.04
CA TRP A 57 -6.68 -6.80 3.96
C TRP A 57 -7.24 -5.40 3.78
N HIS A 58 -6.82 -4.45 4.62
CA HIS A 58 -7.23 -3.06 4.52
C HIS A 58 -6.84 -2.44 3.18
N ILE A 59 -5.64 -2.76 2.66
CA ILE A 59 -5.21 -2.32 1.32
C ILE A 59 -6.13 -2.94 0.24
N ALA A 60 -6.37 -4.25 0.28
CA ALA A 60 -7.24 -4.93 -0.68
C ALA A 60 -8.65 -4.32 -0.69
N LYS A 61 -9.23 -4.11 0.50
CA LYS A 61 -10.56 -3.50 0.66
C LYS A 61 -10.59 -2.08 0.13
N ARG A 62 -9.59 -1.25 0.45
CA ARG A 62 -9.50 0.13 -0.01
C ARG A 62 -9.35 0.25 -1.52
N LEU A 63 -8.53 -0.60 -2.15
CA LEU A 63 -8.39 -0.65 -3.61
C LEU A 63 -9.69 -1.13 -4.26
N ASN A 64 -10.36 -2.12 -3.66
CA ASN A 64 -11.63 -2.64 -4.17
C ASN A 64 -12.76 -1.61 -4.09
N ASP A 65 -12.84 -0.86 -2.98
CA ASP A 65 -13.80 0.25 -2.81
C ASP A 65 -13.57 1.37 -3.84
N ALA A 66 -12.32 1.55 -4.31
CA ALA A 66 -11.99 2.46 -5.40
C ALA A 66 -12.25 1.86 -6.81
N GLY A 67 -12.83 0.66 -6.91
CA GLY A 67 -13.20 0.00 -8.16
C GLY A 67 -12.17 -1.00 -8.73
N CYS A 68 -11.06 -1.23 -8.01
CA CYS A 68 -10.05 -2.21 -8.42
C CYS A 68 -10.51 -3.63 -8.14
N ARG A 69 -10.33 -4.55 -9.10
CA ARG A 69 -10.57 -5.97 -8.89
C ARG A 69 -9.34 -6.62 -8.22
N ILE A 70 -9.57 -7.43 -7.19
CA ILE A 70 -8.52 -8.00 -6.35
C ILE A 70 -8.29 -9.47 -6.69
N ALA A 71 -7.02 -9.86 -6.80
CA ALA A 71 -6.59 -11.25 -6.76
C ALA A 71 -5.69 -11.45 -5.52
N ALA A 72 -6.03 -12.40 -4.66
CA ALA A 72 -5.34 -12.63 -3.39
C ALA A 72 -4.73 -14.04 -3.31
N GLY A 73 -3.42 -14.09 -3.01
CA GLY A 73 -2.74 -15.31 -2.63
C GLY A 73 -2.79 -15.53 -1.12
N TYR A 74 -3.14 -16.74 -0.68
CA TYR A 74 -3.21 -17.08 0.74
C TYR A 74 -2.53 -18.41 1.07
N GLN A 75 -1.97 -18.51 2.28
CA GLN A 75 -1.43 -19.76 2.81
C GLN A 75 -2.56 -20.63 3.40
N GLU A 76 -2.51 -21.92 3.21
CA GLU A 76 -3.52 -22.88 3.70
C GLU A 76 -3.86 -22.71 5.19
N ARG A 77 -2.85 -22.47 6.03
CA ARG A 77 -3.04 -22.31 7.49
C ARG A 77 -3.96 -21.16 7.90
N VAL A 78 -4.17 -20.15 7.03
CA VAL A 78 -5.04 -19.00 7.30
C VAL A 78 -6.38 -19.08 6.56
N GLU A 79 -6.61 -20.12 5.78
CA GLU A 79 -7.81 -20.29 4.96
C GLU A 79 -9.13 -20.07 5.73
N PRO A 80 -9.31 -20.59 6.97
CA PRO A 80 -10.57 -20.37 7.71
C PRO A 80 -10.84 -18.90 8.07
N LEU A 81 -9.79 -18.09 8.24
CA LEU A 81 -9.89 -16.68 8.55
C LEU A 81 -9.94 -15.82 7.27
N PHE A 82 -9.35 -16.32 6.19
CA PHE A 82 -9.26 -15.65 4.90
C PHE A 82 -10.56 -15.73 4.09
N MET A 83 -11.17 -16.92 4.00
CA MET A 83 -12.31 -17.17 3.12
C MET A 83 -13.53 -16.26 3.38
N PRO A 84 -13.93 -15.98 4.63
CA PRO A 84 -15.05 -15.07 4.89
C PRO A 84 -14.82 -13.65 4.33
N LEU A 85 -13.57 -13.17 4.33
CA LEU A 85 -13.23 -11.83 3.86
C LEU A 85 -13.46 -11.65 2.34
N MET A 86 -13.37 -12.73 1.59
CA MET A 86 -13.56 -12.66 0.13
C MET A 86 -14.99 -12.30 -0.25
N ASN A 87 -15.97 -12.51 0.63
CA ASN A 87 -17.37 -12.10 0.43
C ASN A 87 -17.55 -10.58 0.49
N ASP A 88 -16.63 -9.86 1.12
CA ASP A 88 -16.67 -8.39 1.26
C ASP A 88 -16.01 -7.66 0.08
N LEU A 89 -15.44 -8.41 -0.88
CA LEU A 89 -14.83 -7.88 -2.09
C LEU A 89 -15.73 -8.10 -3.31
N HIS A 90 -15.71 -7.14 -4.21
CA HIS A 90 -16.45 -7.26 -5.47
C HIS A 90 -15.67 -8.14 -6.46
N ASN A 91 -16.21 -9.33 -6.76
CA ASN A 91 -15.70 -10.29 -7.74
C ASN A 91 -14.18 -10.60 -7.60
N PRO A 92 -13.72 -11.02 -6.39
CA PRO A 92 -12.32 -11.35 -6.18
C PRO A 92 -11.91 -12.65 -6.85
N ILE A 93 -10.61 -12.80 -7.12
CA ILE A 93 -9.97 -14.08 -7.42
C ILE A 93 -9.07 -14.44 -6.24
N TYR A 94 -9.03 -15.70 -5.88
CA TYR A 94 -8.11 -16.16 -4.85
C TYR A 94 -7.70 -17.62 -5.07
N ALA A 95 -6.49 -17.94 -4.63
CA ALA A 95 -5.98 -19.30 -4.63
C ALA A 95 -4.89 -19.45 -3.55
N LYS A 96 -4.61 -20.70 -3.17
CA LYS A 96 -3.47 -21.02 -2.31
C LYS A 96 -2.19 -20.55 -2.97
N CYS A 97 -1.34 -19.88 -2.20
CA CYS A 97 -0.04 -19.38 -2.64
C CYS A 97 0.89 -19.31 -1.43
N ASP A 98 2.01 -19.97 -1.50
CA ASP A 98 3.09 -19.82 -0.53
C ASP A 98 4.37 -19.44 -1.26
N VAL A 99 5.01 -18.36 -0.86
CA VAL A 99 6.21 -17.81 -1.51
C VAL A 99 7.46 -18.67 -1.36
N VAL A 100 7.38 -19.75 -0.60
CA VAL A 100 8.44 -20.77 -0.48
C VAL A 100 8.12 -22.05 -1.25
N ASP A 101 6.98 -22.12 -1.92
CA ASP A 101 6.51 -23.25 -2.71
C ASP A 101 6.29 -22.83 -4.17
N ASP A 102 7.22 -23.21 -5.04
CA ASP A 102 7.18 -22.86 -6.45
C ASP A 102 5.95 -23.41 -7.16
N ALA A 103 5.50 -24.63 -6.81
CA ALA A 103 4.34 -25.24 -7.45
C ALA A 103 3.03 -24.48 -7.10
N LEU A 104 2.88 -24.06 -5.83
CA LEU A 104 1.74 -23.24 -5.42
C LEU A 104 1.79 -21.85 -6.06
N MET A 105 2.98 -21.24 -6.19
CA MET A 105 3.14 -19.97 -6.89
C MET A 105 2.79 -20.11 -8.37
N ASP A 106 3.29 -21.14 -9.05
CA ASP A 106 2.98 -21.39 -10.47
C ASP A 106 1.48 -21.59 -10.67
N SER A 107 0.83 -22.40 -9.85
CA SER A 107 -0.61 -22.64 -9.91
C SER A 107 -1.41 -21.34 -9.71
N PHE A 108 -1.01 -20.50 -8.73
CA PHE A 108 -1.64 -19.21 -8.50
C PHE A 108 -1.50 -18.29 -9.73
N PHE A 109 -0.28 -18.08 -10.23
CA PHE A 109 -0.03 -17.17 -11.34
C PHE A 109 -0.68 -17.63 -12.65
N ASN A 110 -0.74 -18.94 -12.94
CA ASN A 110 -1.45 -19.50 -14.08
C ASN A 110 -2.94 -19.16 -14.00
N LYS A 111 -3.58 -19.38 -12.84
CA LYS A 111 -4.99 -19.00 -12.62
C LYS A 111 -5.21 -17.50 -12.83
N ILE A 112 -4.29 -16.65 -12.32
CA ILE A 112 -4.42 -15.20 -12.50
C ILE A 112 -4.28 -14.82 -13.98
N GLN A 113 -3.37 -15.44 -14.71
CA GLN A 113 -3.17 -15.15 -16.12
C GLN A 113 -4.41 -15.51 -16.96
N GLU A 114 -5.08 -16.60 -16.66
CA GLU A 114 -6.33 -17.00 -17.32
C GLU A 114 -7.47 -15.99 -17.05
N GLU A 115 -7.61 -15.57 -15.79
CA GLU A 115 -8.76 -14.76 -15.32
C GLU A 115 -8.55 -13.24 -15.53
N PHE A 116 -7.32 -12.74 -15.30
CA PHE A 116 -7.01 -11.32 -15.37
C PHE A 116 -6.39 -10.91 -16.69
N LYS A 117 -5.53 -11.74 -17.27
CA LYS A 117 -4.72 -11.46 -18.46
C LYS A 117 -3.70 -10.32 -18.24
N GLU A 118 -4.09 -9.29 -17.53
CA GLU A 118 -3.28 -8.09 -17.22
C GLU A 118 -3.45 -7.69 -15.77
N VAL A 119 -2.39 -7.11 -15.19
CA VAL A 119 -2.33 -6.64 -13.79
C VAL A 119 -1.76 -5.22 -13.75
N ASP A 120 -2.34 -4.35 -12.93
CA ASP A 120 -1.87 -2.98 -12.74
C ASP A 120 -1.03 -2.84 -11.46
N PHE A 121 -1.37 -3.58 -10.40
CA PHE A 121 -0.75 -3.39 -9.09
C PHE A 121 -0.32 -4.71 -8.44
N LEU A 122 0.79 -4.67 -7.70
CA LEU A 122 1.25 -5.76 -6.84
C LEU A 122 1.51 -5.23 -5.44
N ILE A 123 0.86 -5.81 -4.45
CA ILE A 123 1.02 -5.49 -3.02
C ILE A 123 1.71 -6.64 -2.32
N HIS A 124 2.93 -6.39 -1.85
CA HIS A 124 3.73 -7.32 -1.06
C HIS A 124 3.67 -6.94 0.42
N SER A 125 2.84 -7.62 1.19
CA SER A 125 2.69 -7.41 2.63
C SER A 125 3.02 -8.69 3.41
N ILE A 126 4.20 -9.26 3.11
CA ILE A 126 4.68 -10.53 3.66
C ILE A 126 5.89 -10.29 4.55
N ALA A 127 5.93 -10.97 5.68
CA ALA A 127 7.13 -11.13 6.50
C ALA A 127 6.99 -12.38 7.36
N PHE A 128 8.10 -13.06 7.61
CA PHE A 128 8.14 -14.21 8.51
C PHE A 128 9.53 -14.40 9.12
N ALA A 129 9.55 -14.67 10.41
CA ALA A 129 10.66 -15.33 11.10
C ALA A 129 10.09 -16.23 12.19
N LYS A 130 10.82 -17.26 12.55
CA LYS A 130 10.47 -18.07 13.70
C LYS A 130 10.59 -17.26 14.98
N LYS A 131 9.71 -17.52 15.96
CA LYS A 131 9.64 -16.79 17.23
C LYS A 131 10.98 -16.78 17.98
N GLU A 132 11.74 -17.86 17.95
CA GLU A 132 13.06 -17.98 18.55
C GLU A 132 14.09 -16.98 18.01
N HIS A 133 13.94 -16.55 16.74
CA HIS A 133 14.83 -15.57 16.09
C HIS A 133 14.36 -14.10 16.28
N LEU A 134 13.17 -13.91 16.86
CA LEU A 134 12.66 -12.59 17.25
C LEU A 134 12.97 -12.29 18.73
N GLN A 135 13.29 -13.30 19.53
CA GLN A 135 13.54 -13.17 20.96
C GLN A 135 15.02 -13.26 21.30
N GLY A 136 15.41 -12.67 22.43
CA GLY A 136 16.77 -12.71 22.91
C GLY A 136 17.74 -11.85 22.12
N LYS A 137 19.04 -12.20 22.19
CA LYS A 137 20.11 -11.44 21.52
C LYS A 137 20.13 -11.74 20.02
N PHE A 138 20.24 -10.73 19.19
CA PHE A 138 20.33 -10.85 17.74
C PHE A 138 21.47 -11.79 17.30
N MET A 139 22.62 -11.77 17.97
CA MET A 139 23.75 -12.64 17.64
C MET A 139 23.47 -14.15 17.75
N ASN A 140 22.35 -14.54 18.36
CA ASN A 140 21.95 -15.96 18.47
C ASN A 140 21.11 -16.42 17.27
N VAL A 141 20.85 -15.58 16.29
CA VAL A 141 20.18 -15.97 15.05
C VAL A 141 21.10 -16.91 14.27
N ASP A 142 20.64 -18.14 14.03
CA ASP A 142 21.37 -19.12 13.27
C ASP A 142 21.23 -18.90 11.75
N LYS A 143 22.06 -19.61 10.97
CA LYS A 143 22.08 -19.53 9.52
C LYS A 143 20.70 -19.82 8.91
N ARG A 144 20.00 -20.84 9.40
CA ARG A 144 18.69 -21.23 8.86
C ARG A 144 17.62 -20.17 9.13
N GLY A 145 17.62 -19.57 10.33
CA GLY A 145 16.74 -18.46 10.66
C GLY A 145 16.98 -17.23 9.79
N TYR A 146 18.25 -16.92 9.52
CA TYR A 146 18.63 -15.87 8.60
C TYR A 146 18.11 -16.11 7.18
N GLU A 147 18.36 -17.32 6.62
CA GLU A 147 17.94 -17.71 5.28
C GLU A 147 16.41 -17.63 5.12
N VAL A 148 15.65 -18.20 6.04
CA VAL A 148 14.18 -18.21 5.99
C VAL A 148 13.62 -16.78 6.08
N ALA A 149 14.13 -15.95 7.00
CA ALA A 149 13.67 -14.57 7.14
C ALA A 149 13.88 -13.78 5.86
N HIS A 150 15.03 -13.90 5.21
CA HIS A 150 15.34 -13.19 3.97
C HIS A 150 14.57 -13.77 2.78
N GLN A 151 14.44 -15.09 2.67
CA GLN A 151 13.67 -15.72 1.61
C GLN A 151 12.22 -15.24 1.61
N VAL A 152 11.56 -15.28 2.80
CA VAL A 152 10.14 -14.94 2.90
C VAL A 152 9.89 -13.43 2.91
N SER A 153 10.76 -12.64 3.56
CA SER A 153 10.47 -11.22 3.82
C SER A 153 11.13 -10.24 2.85
N ALA A 154 12.09 -10.70 2.03
CA ALA A 154 12.79 -9.86 1.07
C ALA A 154 12.81 -10.47 -0.34
N TYR A 155 13.36 -11.68 -0.51
CA TYR A 155 13.48 -12.30 -1.83
C TYR A 155 12.11 -12.54 -2.49
N SER A 156 11.10 -12.85 -1.72
CA SER A 156 9.74 -13.05 -2.23
C SER A 156 9.19 -11.84 -3.02
N LEU A 157 9.64 -10.60 -2.73
CA LEU A 157 9.27 -9.44 -3.55
C LEU A 157 9.81 -9.57 -4.98
N ILE A 158 11.08 -9.99 -5.12
CA ILE A 158 11.71 -10.21 -6.44
C ILE A 158 10.95 -11.32 -7.17
N GLU A 159 10.69 -12.41 -6.50
CA GLU A 159 10.05 -13.60 -7.07
C GLU A 159 8.62 -13.32 -7.55
N LEU A 160 7.80 -12.68 -6.70
CA LEU A 160 6.44 -12.30 -7.07
C LEU A 160 6.43 -11.27 -8.20
N THR A 161 7.36 -10.32 -8.18
CA THR A 161 7.52 -9.34 -9.27
C THR A 161 7.86 -10.05 -10.58
N ARG A 162 8.85 -10.95 -10.59
CA ARG A 162 9.26 -11.71 -11.77
C ARG A 162 8.10 -12.49 -12.38
N ARG A 163 7.29 -13.19 -11.56
CA ARG A 163 6.13 -13.95 -12.01
C ARG A 163 4.98 -13.07 -12.49
N ALA A 164 4.83 -11.87 -11.93
CA ALA A 164 3.81 -10.92 -12.35
C ALA A 164 4.15 -10.20 -13.67
N MET A 165 5.45 -10.04 -13.98
CA MET A 165 5.93 -9.24 -15.12
C MET A 165 5.30 -9.57 -16.48
N PRO A 166 5.02 -10.84 -16.85
CA PRO A 166 4.34 -11.14 -18.12
C PRO A 166 2.94 -10.53 -18.24
N MET A 167 2.30 -10.22 -17.09
CA MET A 167 0.96 -9.65 -17.01
C MET A 167 0.96 -8.17 -16.60
N MET A 168 2.07 -7.64 -16.05
CA MET A 168 2.14 -6.26 -15.57
C MET A 168 2.02 -5.28 -16.72
N LYS A 169 1.06 -4.37 -16.61
CA LYS A 169 0.91 -3.24 -17.55
C LYS A 169 2.01 -2.21 -17.36
N ASN A 170 2.36 -1.52 -18.45
CA ASN A 170 3.11 -0.28 -18.34
C ASN A 170 2.34 0.73 -17.44
N ASN A 171 3.06 1.55 -16.70
CA ASN A 171 2.53 2.47 -15.69
C ASN A 171 1.93 1.77 -14.44
N GLY A 172 2.30 0.51 -14.19
CA GLY A 172 1.90 -0.22 -12.98
C GLY A 172 2.54 0.31 -11.70
N SER A 173 2.10 -0.23 -10.56
CA SER A 173 2.68 0.09 -9.25
C SER A 173 2.88 -1.17 -8.40
N ILE A 174 4.08 -1.29 -7.83
CA ILE A 174 4.45 -2.35 -6.89
C ILE A 174 4.70 -1.71 -5.53
N ILE A 175 4.06 -2.22 -4.48
CA ILE A 175 4.16 -1.69 -3.12
C ILE A 175 4.59 -2.80 -2.18
N ALA A 176 5.68 -2.56 -1.43
CA ALA A 176 6.16 -3.45 -0.38
C ALA A 176 5.91 -2.85 1.01
N MET A 177 5.51 -3.68 1.97
CA MET A 177 5.36 -3.26 3.36
C MET A 177 6.66 -3.43 4.11
N THR A 178 7.20 -2.33 4.67
CA THR A 178 8.39 -2.32 5.52
C THR A 178 8.10 -1.73 6.90
N TYR A 179 9.13 -1.56 7.71
CA TYR A 179 9.05 -1.01 9.06
C TYR A 179 10.37 -0.34 9.44
N LEU A 180 10.32 0.67 10.29
CA LEU A 180 11.47 1.44 10.80
C LEU A 180 12.62 0.55 11.33
N GLY A 181 12.33 -0.69 11.71
CA GLY A 181 13.34 -1.67 12.10
C GLY A 181 14.35 -2.03 11.01
N SER A 182 14.14 -1.60 9.75
CA SER A 182 15.12 -1.66 8.66
C SER A 182 16.30 -0.70 8.86
N GLU A 183 16.06 0.44 9.51
CA GLU A 183 17.05 1.51 9.72
C GLU A 183 17.54 1.58 11.18
N LYS A 184 16.68 1.24 12.12
CA LYS A 184 16.95 1.35 13.55
C LYS A 184 16.79 0.01 14.25
N ALA A 185 17.68 -0.28 15.20
CA ALA A 185 17.53 -1.48 16.01
C ALA A 185 16.28 -1.35 16.91
N VAL A 186 15.31 -2.23 16.66
CA VAL A 186 14.08 -2.34 17.44
C VAL A 186 14.13 -3.65 18.25
N PRO A 187 14.14 -3.58 19.59
CA PRO A 187 14.14 -4.77 20.43
C PRO A 187 12.96 -5.69 20.10
N GLY A 188 13.22 -7.00 19.97
CA GLY A 188 12.20 -7.99 19.62
C GLY A 188 11.82 -8.07 18.14
N TYR A 189 12.45 -7.26 17.28
CA TYR A 189 12.26 -7.31 15.83
C TYR A 189 13.41 -8.05 15.13
N ASN A 190 14.60 -7.95 15.67
CA ASN A 190 15.82 -8.73 15.33
C ASN A 190 15.99 -8.99 13.82
N ILE A 191 15.99 -10.29 13.41
CA ILE A 191 16.29 -10.69 12.03
C ILE A 191 15.31 -10.12 11.00
N ILE A 192 14.07 -9.82 11.37
CA ILE A 192 13.12 -9.20 10.45
C ILE A 192 13.56 -7.78 10.09
N GLY A 193 14.18 -7.03 11.02
CA GLY A 193 14.74 -5.72 10.71
C GLY A 193 15.79 -5.79 9.60
N VAL A 194 16.70 -6.76 9.66
CA VAL A 194 17.71 -7.00 8.62
C VAL A 194 17.07 -7.39 7.30
N ALA A 195 16.06 -8.28 7.34
CA ALA A 195 15.33 -8.67 6.14
C ALA A 195 14.52 -7.49 5.53
N LYS A 196 14.00 -6.56 6.37
CA LYS A 196 13.33 -5.34 5.87
C LYS A 196 14.33 -4.34 5.24
N ALA A 197 15.56 -4.24 5.75
CA ALA A 197 16.61 -3.47 5.10
C ALA A 197 16.95 -4.05 3.71
N ALA A 198 17.05 -5.36 3.60
CA ALA A 198 17.22 -6.04 2.31
C ALA A 198 16.02 -5.80 1.38
N LEU A 199 14.77 -5.87 1.89
CA LEU A 199 13.56 -5.57 1.13
C LEU A 199 13.57 -4.16 0.54
N GLU A 200 13.95 -3.15 1.33
CA GLU A 200 14.03 -1.75 0.88
C GLU A 200 15.12 -1.56 -0.19
N SER A 201 16.22 -2.32 -0.09
CA SER A 201 17.21 -2.36 -1.17
C SER A 201 16.62 -2.98 -2.43
N CYS A 202 15.89 -4.10 -2.33
CA CYS A 202 15.19 -4.71 -3.48
C CYS A 202 14.22 -3.73 -4.14
N VAL A 203 13.50 -2.90 -3.36
CA VAL A 203 12.60 -1.85 -3.90
C VAL A 203 13.35 -0.89 -4.80
N ARG A 204 14.55 -0.43 -4.39
CA ARG A 204 15.36 0.50 -5.20
C ARG A 204 15.87 -0.14 -6.50
N TYR A 205 16.38 -1.37 -6.43
CA TYR A 205 16.85 -2.08 -7.63
C TYR A 205 15.71 -2.40 -8.59
N LEU A 206 14.57 -2.89 -8.09
CA LEU A 206 13.38 -3.13 -8.93
C LEU A 206 12.83 -1.84 -9.55
N ALA A 207 12.89 -0.71 -8.83
CA ALA A 207 12.50 0.59 -9.38
C ALA A 207 13.39 1.01 -10.56
N CYS A 208 14.69 0.71 -10.47
CA CYS A 208 15.64 0.94 -11.57
C CYS A 208 15.32 0.04 -12.78
N ASP A 209 15.18 -1.26 -12.55
CA ASP A 209 14.97 -2.26 -13.60
C ASP A 209 13.65 -2.06 -14.35
N LEU A 210 12.60 -1.63 -13.64
CA LEU A 210 11.25 -1.53 -14.19
C LEU A 210 10.87 -0.12 -14.67
N GLY A 211 11.78 0.84 -14.49
CA GLY A 211 11.56 2.24 -14.84
C GLY A 211 11.27 2.47 -16.33
N GLU A 212 11.92 1.73 -17.23
CA GLU A 212 11.67 1.80 -18.67
C GLU A 212 10.21 1.46 -19.06
N LYS A 213 9.57 0.57 -18.29
CA LYS A 213 8.14 0.22 -18.43
C LYS A 213 7.23 1.19 -17.67
N GLN A 214 7.78 2.24 -17.07
CA GLN A 214 7.05 3.17 -16.21
C GLN A 214 6.35 2.47 -15.03
N ILE A 215 6.85 1.31 -14.60
CA ILE A 215 6.37 0.60 -13.42
C ILE A 215 7.10 1.16 -12.21
N ARG A 216 6.34 1.67 -11.25
CA ARG A 216 6.88 2.26 -10.02
C ARG A 216 6.96 1.21 -8.93
N VAL A 217 8.03 1.24 -8.16
CA VAL A 217 8.23 0.33 -7.03
C VAL A 217 8.54 1.14 -5.79
N ASN A 218 7.71 1.08 -4.75
CA ASN A 218 7.88 1.82 -3.52
C ASN A 218 7.62 0.93 -2.30
N ALA A 219 8.10 1.36 -1.14
CA ALA A 219 7.78 0.75 0.14
C ALA A 219 6.94 1.71 1.00
N ILE A 220 6.08 1.16 1.85
CA ILE A 220 5.40 1.88 2.93
C ILE A 220 5.98 1.37 4.25
N SER A 221 6.62 2.25 5.01
CA SER A 221 7.08 1.99 6.37
C SER A 221 5.97 2.37 7.33
N ALA A 222 5.21 1.36 7.76
CA ALA A 222 4.07 1.54 8.66
C ALA A 222 4.53 1.56 10.12
N GLY A 223 3.93 2.41 10.96
CA GLY A 223 4.06 2.30 12.42
C GLY A 223 3.46 0.97 12.93
N PRO A 224 3.62 0.64 14.21
CA PRO A 224 3.13 -0.63 14.75
C PRO A 224 1.60 -0.69 14.74
N ILE A 225 1.06 -1.78 14.20
CA ILE A 225 -0.36 -2.09 14.15
C ILE A 225 -0.56 -3.49 14.74
N ALA A 226 -1.60 -3.69 15.55
CA ALA A 226 -1.93 -4.95 16.19
C ALA A 226 -2.49 -5.96 15.17
N THR A 227 -1.59 -6.57 14.39
CA THR A 227 -1.89 -7.62 13.41
C THR A 227 -1.54 -9.01 13.95
N LEU A 228 -1.97 -10.08 13.28
CA LEU A 228 -1.55 -11.43 13.59
C LEU A 228 0.00 -11.58 13.53
N ALA A 229 0.65 -10.97 12.55
CA ALA A 229 2.11 -10.99 12.43
C ALA A 229 2.79 -10.27 13.61
N ALA A 230 2.24 -9.16 14.10
CA ALA A 230 2.76 -8.40 15.22
C ALA A 230 2.67 -9.15 16.56
N SER A 231 1.78 -10.13 16.70
CA SER A 231 1.62 -10.94 17.93
C SER A 231 2.87 -11.77 18.27
N GLY A 232 3.76 -11.98 17.30
CA GLY A 232 5.06 -12.65 17.50
C GLY A 232 6.15 -11.74 18.11
N ILE A 233 5.95 -10.43 18.12
CA ILE A 233 6.92 -9.44 18.62
C ILE A 233 6.81 -9.37 20.15
N ALA A 234 7.96 -9.50 20.83
CA ALA A 234 8.01 -9.38 22.28
C ALA A 234 7.62 -7.96 22.74
N ASN A 235 6.90 -7.87 23.86
CA ASN A 235 6.48 -6.59 24.46
C ASN A 235 5.72 -5.65 23.51
N PHE A 236 4.97 -6.19 22.55
CA PHE A 236 4.24 -5.39 21.57
C PHE A 236 3.28 -4.35 22.19
N PRO A 237 2.51 -4.63 23.29
CA PRO A 237 1.69 -3.61 23.94
C PRO A 237 2.49 -2.43 24.46
N GLU A 238 3.66 -2.67 25.05
CA GLU A 238 4.57 -1.60 25.52
C GLU A 238 5.11 -0.78 24.35
N MET A 239 5.43 -1.43 23.23
CA MET A 239 5.81 -0.75 22.00
C MET A 239 4.73 0.24 21.54
N LEU A 240 3.45 -0.15 21.55
CA LEU A 240 2.33 0.73 21.18
C LEU A 240 2.25 1.97 22.12
N LEU A 241 2.42 1.79 23.42
CA LEU A 241 2.43 2.91 24.38
C LEU A 241 3.61 3.85 24.14
N ASN A 242 4.80 3.31 23.90
CA ASN A 242 5.99 4.10 23.58
C ASN A 242 5.82 4.90 22.29
N TYR A 243 5.12 4.32 21.28
CA TYR A 243 4.83 5.03 20.05
C TYR A 243 3.92 6.24 20.31
N VAL A 244 2.82 6.07 21.05
CA VAL A 244 1.92 7.19 21.43
C VAL A 244 2.69 8.28 22.18
N ALA A 245 3.57 7.90 23.11
CA ALA A 245 4.33 8.86 23.91
C ALA A 245 5.29 9.70 23.06
N LYS A 246 5.94 9.09 22.05
CA LYS A 246 7.02 9.70 21.28
C LYS A 246 6.57 10.28 19.94
N ALA A 247 5.62 9.66 19.24
CA ALA A 247 5.17 10.12 17.93
C ALA A 247 4.64 11.57 17.99
N PRO A 248 4.99 12.43 17.03
CA PRO A 248 4.47 13.80 16.94
C PRO A 248 2.95 13.91 17.02
N LEU A 249 2.21 13.02 16.34
CA LEU A 249 0.74 13.04 16.36
C LEU A 249 0.13 12.41 17.60
N LYS A 250 0.94 11.96 18.58
CA LYS A 250 0.51 11.43 19.90
C LYS A 250 -0.55 10.31 19.81
N ARG A 251 -0.48 9.48 18.79
CA ARG A 251 -1.37 8.33 18.60
C ARG A 251 -0.68 7.23 17.79
N ASN A 252 -1.21 6.02 17.89
CA ASN A 252 -0.90 4.97 16.94
C ASN A 252 -1.61 5.24 15.60
N ILE A 253 -1.13 4.62 14.56
CA ILE A 253 -1.77 4.60 13.24
C ILE A 253 -2.77 3.45 13.14
N THR A 254 -3.62 3.51 12.13
CA THR A 254 -4.53 2.44 11.74
C THR A 254 -4.09 1.78 10.43
N ALA A 255 -4.59 0.56 10.17
CA ALA A 255 -4.34 -0.11 8.90
C ALA A 255 -5.03 0.62 7.73
N ASP A 256 -6.11 1.35 7.97
CA ASP A 256 -6.79 2.18 6.96
C ASP A 256 -5.91 3.34 6.50
N GLU A 257 -5.15 3.98 7.40
CA GLU A 257 -4.22 5.06 7.03
C GLU A 257 -3.08 4.55 6.15
N VAL A 258 -2.63 3.31 6.38
CA VAL A 258 -1.67 2.63 5.49
C VAL A 258 -2.31 2.31 4.14
N ALA A 259 -3.57 1.87 4.14
CA ALA A 259 -4.33 1.58 2.93
C ALA A 259 -4.58 2.85 2.10
N ASP A 260 -4.80 4.01 2.73
CA ASP A 260 -4.93 5.30 2.05
C ASP A 260 -3.63 5.70 1.32
N CYS A 261 -2.48 5.48 1.97
CA CYS A 261 -1.18 5.68 1.33
C CYS A 261 -0.97 4.71 0.16
N ALA A 262 -1.35 3.44 0.30
CA ALA A 262 -1.28 2.46 -0.78
C ALA A 262 -2.19 2.83 -1.96
N LEU A 263 -3.41 3.32 -1.71
CA LEU A 263 -4.33 3.83 -2.72
C LEU A 263 -3.70 5.01 -3.49
N PHE A 264 -3.09 5.97 -2.78
CA PHE A 264 -2.35 7.07 -3.40
C PHE A 264 -1.21 6.55 -4.28
N LEU A 265 -0.39 5.61 -3.79
CA LEU A 265 0.72 5.02 -4.54
C LEU A 265 0.27 4.15 -5.73
N CYS A 266 -0.94 3.63 -5.73
CA CYS A 266 -1.55 2.94 -6.88
C CYS A 266 -2.15 3.92 -7.89
N SER A 267 -2.38 5.17 -7.51
CA SER A 267 -3.03 6.16 -8.36
C SER A 267 -2.06 6.94 -9.24
N ASP A 268 -2.62 7.66 -10.20
CA ASP A 268 -1.91 8.60 -11.07
C ASP A 268 -1.32 9.81 -10.33
N LEU A 269 -1.74 10.07 -9.09
CA LEU A 269 -1.22 11.17 -8.27
C LEU A 269 0.23 10.95 -7.84
N SER A 270 0.74 9.72 -7.92
CA SER A 270 2.10 9.34 -7.53
C SER A 270 3.02 8.98 -8.72
N LYS A 271 2.71 9.43 -9.94
CA LYS A 271 3.45 9.07 -11.19
C LYS A 271 4.95 9.30 -11.14
N ALA A 272 5.41 10.27 -10.37
CA ALA A 272 6.83 10.61 -10.26
C ALA A 272 7.50 10.02 -9.01
N ILE A 273 6.82 9.10 -8.28
CA ILE A 273 7.33 8.52 -7.03
C ILE A 273 7.69 7.05 -7.29
N THR A 274 8.99 6.74 -7.29
CA THR A 274 9.52 5.37 -7.39
C THR A 274 10.81 5.23 -6.61
N GLY A 275 11.12 4.03 -6.12
CA GLY A 275 12.32 3.74 -5.31
C GLY A 275 12.28 4.31 -3.90
N GLN A 276 11.13 4.80 -3.42
CA GLN A 276 11.00 5.50 -2.15
C GLN A 276 10.46 4.61 -1.03
N VAL A 277 10.84 4.97 0.20
CA VAL A 277 10.21 4.48 1.43
C VAL A 277 9.34 5.61 1.98
N ILE A 278 8.03 5.40 2.02
CA ILE A 278 7.06 6.37 2.53
C ILE A 278 6.66 5.98 3.95
N TYR A 279 6.85 6.88 4.90
CA TYR A 279 6.51 6.64 6.29
C TYR A 279 5.04 6.97 6.56
N VAL A 280 4.33 6.00 7.13
CA VAL A 280 2.98 6.15 7.69
C VAL A 280 3.06 5.69 9.13
N ASP A 281 3.50 6.57 10.03
CA ASP A 281 3.90 6.23 11.39
C ASP A 281 3.62 7.32 12.43
N ALA A 282 2.69 8.22 12.13
CA ALA A 282 2.37 9.38 12.97
C ALA A 282 3.58 10.30 13.26
N GLY A 283 4.63 10.24 12.39
CA GLY A 283 5.85 11.03 12.49
C GLY A 283 6.90 10.44 13.43
N TYR A 284 6.74 9.21 13.88
CA TYR A 284 7.67 8.60 14.84
C TYR A 284 9.11 8.53 14.31
N ASN A 285 9.30 8.24 13.02
CA ASN A 285 10.62 8.06 12.41
C ASN A 285 11.52 9.31 12.48
N VAL A 286 10.93 10.52 12.55
CA VAL A 286 11.70 11.79 12.59
C VAL A 286 12.18 12.14 14.01
N MET A 287 11.73 11.40 15.03
CA MET A 287 12.11 11.65 16.41
C MET A 287 13.50 11.12 16.72
N GLY A 288 14.33 11.94 17.33
CA GLY A 288 15.72 11.59 17.72
C GLY A 288 15.84 10.89 19.08
N ILE A 289 14.76 10.79 19.86
CA ILE A 289 14.76 10.27 21.23
C ILE A 289 13.60 9.29 21.46
#